data_6344984050bdacf7d8ebfe0c1d3d75f1
#
_entry.id   6344984050bdacf7d8ebfe0c1d3d75f1
#
_cell.length_a   1.000
_cell.length_b   1.000
_cell.length_c   1.000
_cell.angle_alpha   90.00
_cell.angle_beta   90.00
_cell.angle_gamma   90.00
#
_symmetry.space_group_name_H-M   'P 1'
#
loop_
_entity.id
_entity.type
_entity.pdbx_description
1 polymer ?
#
loop_
_entity_poly.entity_id
_entity_poly.type
_entity_poly.pdbx_seq_one_letter_code
_entity_poly.pdbx_strand_id
1 'polypeptide(L)'
;MTKPPARKPVGAKPAPAKTALAAPAEIVGQTLERALDPLRSVWKSAALKRADRIAHQFGGAPAAPAAPAGKPGLARSPNAVPMPAMPPIAGVELAIGRAGLYKHERRDVLLLRFAEGTACAGVFTRHGVGSAPVDWCKRHLEAGGGRDVRALVVNAGCANAFTGRPGADAARRVASAVAKRFDCRQGQVMMASTGVIGELLPDAKITGRLPEIARTLSPDAWTGAAQAIMTTDTFAKGAFAEATIEGETVRIAGIAKGSGMIAPDMATMLAFVATDAAIAPAALQALAKLYVHTTFNAVTVDGDRSTNDTLLLFATGQAAAPRISRAGDARLADFRVKLEGVLLDLAQQLVRDGEGATKFVKLTITGAASAASARKIARTVCESPLVKTAFAGEDANWGRIVMAVGRADEPINRERISVRFGDLYAARDGRVSPDYSEAKMSAYMRRKELEVAVDVGVGRGSATMWTCDLTHGYVSINGDYRS
;
A
#
# COMPACT_ATOMS: atom_id res chain seq x y z
N MET A 1 -58.48 -49.39 11.11
CA MET A 1 -57.52 -49.93 10.13
C MET A 1 -56.15 -49.85 10.70
N THR A 2 -55.53 -50.94 10.85
CA THR A 2 -54.43 -51.45 11.61
C THR A 2 -53.09 -50.72 11.48
N LYS A 3 -52.51 -50.34 12.63
CA LYS A 3 -51.10 -49.96 12.81
C LYS A 3 -50.17 -51.18 12.62
N PRO A 4 -49.02 -51.04 11.97
CA PRO A 4 -48.01 -52.07 12.00
C PRO A 4 -47.07 -51.94 13.24
N PRO A 5 -46.41 -53.04 13.68
CA PRO A 5 -45.81 -53.17 15.01
C PRO A 5 -44.38 -52.59 15.09
N ALA A 6 -44.02 -52.24 16.34
CA ALA A 6 -42.71 -51.76 16.75
C ALA A 6 -41.61 -52.83 16.63
N ARG A 7 -40.43 -52.46 16.06
CA ARG A 7 -39.22 -53.30 16.10
C ARG A 7 -38.41 -53.00 17.37
N LYS A 8 -38.01 -54.07 18.03
CA LYS A 8 -37.13 -54.11 19.20
C LYS A 8 -35.69 -53.71 18.83
N PRO A 9 -34.93 -53.02 19.72
CA PRO A 9 -33.52 -52.69 19.47
C PRO A 9 -32.64 -53.93 19.64
N VAL A 10 -31.72 -54.07 18.68
CA VAL A 10 -30.65 -55.11 18.70
C VAL A 10 -29.46 -54.54 19.48
N GLY A 11 -28.88 -55.39 20.33
CA GLY A 11 -27.89 -55.07 21.35
C GLY A 11 -26.59 -54.45 20.85
N ALA A 12 -26.09 -53.57 21.67
CA ALA A 12 -24.79 -52.93 21.54
C ALA A 12 -23.64 -53.93 21.81
N LYS A 13 -22.69 -53.98 20.88
CA LYS A 13 -21.39 -54.67 21.11
C LYS A 13 -20.49 -53.75 21.96
N PRO A 14 -19.66 -54.28 22.87
CA PRO A 14 -18.75 -53.47 23.69
C PRO A 14 -17.58 -52.94 22.84
N ALA A 15 -17.18 -51.72 23.14
CA ALA A 15 -16.04 -51.05 22.54
C ALA A 15 -14.71 -51.67 22.96
N PRO A 16 -13.71 -51.78 22.09
CA PRO A 16 -12.38 -52.28 22.46
C PRO A 16 -11.63 -51.24 23.32
N ALA A 17 -10.92 -51.76 24.34
CA ALA A 17 -10.09 -50.99 25.25
C ALA A 17 -8.99 -50.21 24.49
N LYS A 18 -8.88 -48.90 24.79
CA LYS A 18 -7.77 -48.07 24.35
C LYS A 18 -6.51 -48.45 25.11
N THR A 19 -5.64 -49.23 24.48
CA THR A 19 -4.25 -49.40 24.93
C THR A 19 -3.49 -48.13 24.53
N ALA A 20 -3.02 -47.38 25.51
CA ALA A 20 -2.16 -46.24 25.36
C ALA A 20 -0.80 -46.68 24.78
N LEU A 21 -0.52 -46.34 23.53
CA LEU A 21 0.81 -46.29 22.96
C LEU A 21 1.20 -44.83 22.87
N ALA A 22 1.83 -44.33 23.96
CA ALA A 22 2.53 -43.05 23.93
C ALA A 22 3.93 -43.27 23.33
N ALA A 23 4.23 -42.40 22.32
CA ALA A 23 5.51 -41.89 21.94
C ALA A 23 6.58 -42.76 21.21
N PRO A 24 6.72 -42.53 19.91
CA PRO A 24 8.04 -42.52 19.27
C PRO A 24 8.58 -41.10 18.93
N ALA A 25 7.76 -40.03 18.92
CA ALA A 25 8.21 -38.73 18.45
C ALA A 25 9.14 -37.96 19.43
N GLU A 26 8.93 -38.11 20.73
CA GLU A 26 9.79 -37.42 21.72
C GLU A 26 11.16 -38.08 21.86
N ILE A 27 11.27 -39.39 21.73
CA ILE A 27 12.56 -40.10 21.82
C ILE A 27 13.44 -39.83 20.62
N VAL A 28 12.86 -39.68 19.42
CA VAL A 28 13.59 -39.32 18.19
C VAL A 28 14.06 -37.87 18.24
N GLY A 29 13.26 -36.96 18.78
CA GLY A 29 13.65 -35.54 18.94
C GLY A 29 14.84 -35.35 19.87
N GLN A 30 14.84 -35.99 21.04
CA GLN A 30 15.94 -35.90 22.02
C GLN A 30 17.22 -36.57 21.54
N THR A 31 17.12 -37.65 20.76
CA THR A 31 18.27 -38.34 20.19
C THR A 31 18.91 -37.56 19.05
N LEU A 32 18.11 -36.86 18.22
CA LEU A 32 18.63 -35.94 17.17
C LEU A 32 19.29 -34.68 17.74
N GLU A 33 18.73 -34.10 18.80
CA GLU A 33 19.36 -32.93 19.44
C GLU A 33 20.71 -33.28 20.09
N ARG A 34 20.82 -34.43 20.77
CA ARG A 34 22.09 -34.88 21.31
C ARG A 34 23.14 -35.27 20.26
N ALA A 35 22.72 -35.69 19.08
CA ALA A 35 23.63 -35.99 17.96
C ALA A 35 24.13 -34.74 17.25
N LEU A 36 23.38 -33.61 17.29
CA LEU A 36 23.76 -32.36 16.63
C LEU A 36 24.62 -31.41 17.49
N ASP A 37 24.65 -31.60 18.81
CA ASP A 37 25.43 -30.75 19.72
C ASP A 37 26.96 -30.79 19.48
N PRO A 38 27.60 -31.93 19.21
CA PRO A 38 29.01 -31.97 18.86
C PRO A 38 29.32 -31.26 17.54
N LEU A 39 28.40 -31.32 16.57
CA LEU A 39 28.55 -30.66 15.27
C LEU A 39 28.41 -29.14 15.39
N ARG A 40 27.50 -28.66 16.22
CA ARG A 40 27.32 -27.21 16.50
C ARG A 40 28.57 -26.59 17.16
N SER A 41 29.23 -27.31 18.07
CA SER A 41 30.44 -26.85 18.71
C SER A 41 31.65 -26.82 17.76
N VAL A 42 31.75 -27.78 16.85
CA VAL A 42 32.81 -27.84 15.81
C VAL A 42 32.61 -26.72 14.78
N TRP A 43 31.34 -26.45 14.37
CA TRP A 43 31.06 -25.35 13.43
C TRP A 43 31.29 -23.97 14.05
N LYS A 44 30.93 -23.75 15.33
CA LYS A 44 31.24 -22.50 16.05
C LYS A 44 32.74 -22.30 16.21
N SER A 45 33.50 -23.35 16.54
CA SER A 45 34.97 -23.23 16.70
C SER A 45 35.67 -23.05 15.36
N ALA A 46 35.19 -23.65 14.26
CA ALA A 46 35.77 -23.46 12.92
C ALA A 46 35.44 -22.06 12.37
N ALA A 47 34.24 -21.52 12.62
CA ALA A 47 33.89 -20.18 12.21
C ALA A 47 34.70 -19.11 12.98
N LEU A 48 34.90 -19.28 14.29
CA LEU A 48 35.74 -18.39 15.10
C LEU A 48 37.21 -18.44 14.66
N LYS A 49 37.78 -19.63 14.43
CA LYS A 49 39.17 -19.76 13.93
C LYS A 49 39.36 -19.21 12.51
N ARG A 50 38.32 -19.16 11.69
CA ARG A 50 38.37 -18.57 10.36
C ARG A 50 38.27 -17.03 10.44
N ALA A 51 37.43 -16.50 11.35
CA ALA A 51 37.33 -15.07 11.63
C ALA A 51 38.64 -14.51 12.20
N ASP A 52 39.29 -15.19 13.15
CA ASP A 52 40.59 -14.80 13.69
C ASP A 52 41.72 -14.82 12.65
N ARG A 53 41.69 -15.78 11.73
CA ARG A 53 42.70 -15.86 10.66
C ARG A 53 42.54 -14.72 9.65
N ILE A 54 41.33 -14.30 9.36
CA ILE A 54 41.04 -13.14 8.49
C ILE A 54 41.43 -11.84 9.19
N ALA A 55 41.17 -11.70 10.48
CA ALA A 55 41.56 -10.52 11.28
C ALA A 55 43.10 -10.34 11.35
N HIS A 56 43.87 -11.44 11.44
CA HIS A 56 45.33 -11.38 11.41
C HIS A 56 45.94 -11.06 10.04
N GLN A 57 45.21 -11.29 8.97
CA GLN A 57 45.67 -11.04 7.61
C GLN A 57 45.50 -9.59 7.14
N PHE A 58 44.64 -8.82 7.81
CA PHE A 58 44.31 -7.42 7.47
C PHE A 58 44.65 -6.39 8.55
N GLY A 59 45.55 -6.71 9.46
CA GLY A 59 46.29 -5.79 10.34
C GLY A 59 45.49 -4.60 10.87
N GLY A 60 44.54 -4.83 11.78
CA GLY A 60 43.86 -3.79 12.54
C GLY A 60 42.79 -4.41 13.44
N ALA A 61 42.92 -4.29 14.75
CA ALA A 61 41.84 -4.66 15.65
C ALA A 61 40.62 -3.82 15.33
N PRO A 62 39.42 -4.40 15.14
CA PRO A 62 38.21 -3.62 14.96
C PRO A 62 37.98 -2.82 16.25
N ALA A 63 37.83 -1.50 16.13
CA ALA A 63 37.34 -0.66 17.21
C ALA A 63 36.02 -1.26 17.70
N ALA A 64 35.82 -1.30 19.03
CA ALA A 64 34.56 -1.71 19.63
C ALA A 64 33.43 -0.96 18.94
N PRO A 65 32.30 -1.62 18.58
CA PRO A 65 31.18 -0.94 17.97
C PRO A 65 30.77 0.21 18.89
N ALA A 66 30.79 1.43 18.36
CA ALA A 66 30.23 2.59 19.04
C ALA A 66 28.79 2.26 19.43
N ALA A 67 28.39 2.62 20.65
CA ALA A 67 27.01 2.50 21.08
C ALA A 67 26.09 3.07 19.98
N PRO A 68 24.96 2.42 19.65
CA PRO A 68 24.10 2.87 18.56
C PRO A 68 23.71 4.32 18.85
N ALA A 69 24.19 5.23 18.01
CA ALA A 69 23.65 6.59 17.96
C ALA A 69 22.15 6.46 17.75
N GLY A 70 21.36 7.16 18.56
CA GLY A 70 19.90 7.16 18.46
C GLY A 70 19.51 7.31 16.99
N LYS A 71 18.50 6.54 16.55
CA LYS A 71 18.09 6.41 15.13
C LYS A 71 18.15 7.76 14.45
N PRO A 72 18.96 7.96 13.40
CA PRO A 72 18.86 9.14 12.57
C PRO A 72 17.44 9.14 11.98
N GLY A 73 16.73 10.26 12.02
CA GLY A 73 15.47 10.41 11.30
C GLY A 73 15.67 9.96 9.86
N LEU A 74 14.69 9.26 9.28
CA LEU A 74 14.75 8.79 7.89
C LEU A 74 15.14 9.97 6.99
N ALA A 75 16.19 9.82 6.20
CA ALA A 75 16.60 10.85 5.25
C ALA A 75 15.47 11.06 4.23
N ARG A 76 15.21 12.31 3.88
CA ARG A 76 14.21 12.64 2.86
C ARG A 76 14.56 11.97 1.54
N SER A 77 13.57 11.34 0.89
CA SER A 77 13.76 10.71 -0.41
C SER A 77 14.40 11.67 -1.43
N PRO A 78 15.41 11.25 -2.19
CA PRO A 78 16.00 12.06 -3.25
C PRO A 78 15.02 12.33 -4.41
N ASN A 79 13.92 11.61 -4.48
CA ASN A 79 12.84 11.76 -5.46
C ASN A 79 11.63 12.51 -4.88
N ALA A 80 11.74 13.07 -3.65
CA ALA A 80 10.67 13.81 -3.00
C ALA A 80 10.25 15.04 -3.82
N VAL A 81 8.93 15.19 -3.95
CA VAL A 81 8.33 16.36 -4.56
C VAL A 81 7.75 17.28 -3.49
N PRO A 82 7.67 18.61 -3.73
CA PRO A 82 6.99 19.51 -2.81
C PRO A 82 5.49 19.22 -2.82
N MET A 83 4.85 19.29 -1.65
CA MET A 83 3.40 19.28 -1.57
C MET A 83 2.85 20.57 -2.20
N PRO A 84 1.87 20.48 -3.12
CA PRO A 84 1.27 21.66 -3.71
C PRO A 84 0.50 22.50 -2.67
N ALA A 85 0.20 23.76 -2.98
CA ALA A 85 -0.79 24.52 -2.23
C ALA A 85 -2.13 23.77 -2.29
N MET A 86 -2.71 23.50 -1.12
CA MET A 86 -3.96 22.75 -1.00
C MET A 86 -5.06 23.71 -0.58
N PRO A 87 -5.86 24.23 -1.52
CA PRO A 87 -6.95 25.15 -1.18
C PRO A 87 -8.07 24.39 -0.45
N PRO A 88 -8.92 25.11 0.30
CA PRO A 88 -10.11 24.56 0.92
C PRO A 88 -11.03 23.89 -0.10
N ILE A 89 -11.59 22.76 0.30
CA ILE A 89 -12.71 22.11 -0.40
C ILE A 89 -14.00 22.45 0.35
N ALA A 90 -14.96 23.04 -0.33
CA ALA A 90 -16.20 23.41 0.31
C ALA A 90 -16.91 22.21 0.96
N GLY A 91 -17.28 22.34 2.22
CA GLY A 91 -17.90 21.26 3.01
C GLY A 91 -16.92 20.23 3.59
N VAL A 92 -15.59 20.51 3.60
CA VAL A 92 -14.57 19.69 4.26
C VAL A 92 -13.80 20.52 5.28
N GLU A 93 -13.67 19.99 6.49
CA GLU A 93 -12.81 20.55 7.54
C GLU A 93 -11.94 19.44 8.11
N LEU A 94 -10.70 19.76 8.42
CA LEU A 94 -9.69 18.82 8.90
C LEU A 94 -9.17 19.26 10.27
N ALA A 95 -8.99 18.31 11.17
CA ALA A 95 -8.34 18.53 12.46
C ALA A 95 -7.28 17.47 12.70
N ILE A 96 -6.22 17.86 13.36
CA ILE A 96 -5.06 17.00 13.59
C ILE A 96 -4.71 17.05 15.06
N GLY A 97 -4.41 15.89 15.66
CA GLY A 97 -4.05 15.83 17.06
C GLY A 97 -3.07 14.75 17.42
N ARG A 98 -2.71 14.72 18.69
CA ARG A 98 -1.87 13.72 19.29
C ARG A 98 -2.68 12.91 20.31
N ALA A 99 -2.83 11.61 20.06
CA ALA A 99 -3.39 10.67 21.03
C ALA A 99 -2.31 9.93 21.82
N GLY A 100 -1.04 9.99 21.39
CA GLY A 100 0.07 9.30 22.04
C GLY A 100 0.12 7.81 21.68
N LEU A 101 -0.10 7.49 20.41
CA LEU A 101 0.05 6.14 19.86
C LEU A 101 1.52 5.81 19.60
N TYR A 102 2.35 6.82 19.38
CA TYR A 102 3.80 6.69 19.28
C TYR A 102 4.48 7.02 20.62
N LYS A 103 5.65 6.43 20.86
CA LYS A 103 6.48 6.73 22.04
C LYS A 103 7.07 8.16 22.00
N HIS A 104 7.35 8.67 20.79
CA HIS A 104 7.87 10.02 20.56
C HIS A 104 6.75 11.02 20.27
N GLU A 105 7.05 12.30 20.38
CA GLU A 105 6.09 13.36 20.15
C GLU A 105 5.80 13.55 18.67
N ARG A 106 4.58 13.22 18.25
CA ARG A 106 4.07 13.52 16.91
C ARG A 106 2.54 13.56 16.90
N ARG A 107 1.97 14.18 15.91
CA ARG A 107 0.54 14.07 15.60
C ARG A 107 0.30 12.70 14.98
N ASP A 108 -0.71 11.99 15.49
CA ASP A 108 -1.00 10.59 15.15
C ASP A 108 -2.50 10.31 14.93
N VAL A 109 -3.33 11.36 14.99
CA VAL A 109 -4.77 11.30 14.68
C VAL A 109 -5.12 12.40 13.71
N LEU A 110 -5.85 12.02 12.65
CA LEU A 110 -6.51 12.91 11.69
C LEU A 110 -8.01 12.72 11.81
N LEU A 111 -8.75 13.81 11.84
CA LEU A 111 -10.20 13.85 11.86
C LEU A 111 -10.68 14.77 10.73
N LEU A 112 -11.59 14.28 9.87
CA LEU A 112 -12.30 15.09 8.90
C LEU A 112 -13.78 15.17 9.28
N ARG A 113 -14.37 16.36 9.12
CA ARG A 113 -15.80 16.60 9.17
C ARG A 113 -16.26 16.96 7.76
N PHE A 114 -17.41 16.41 7.37
CA PHE A 114 -18.02 16.65 6.08
C PHE A 114 -19.38 17.32 6.23
N ALA A 115 -19.75 18.14 5.23
CA ALA A 115 -21.09 18.68 5.09
C ALA A 115 -22.11 17.53 5.00
N GLU A 116 -23.35 17.82 5.42
CA GLU A 116 -24.47 16.91 5.31
C GLU A 116 -24.73 16.52 3.85
N GLY A 117 -25.14 15.27 3.63
CA GLY A 117 -25.38 14.74 2.30
C GLY A 117 -24.12 14.33 1.52
N THR A 118 -22.92 14.41 2.12
CA THR A 118 -21.67 14.02 1.46
C THR A 118 -21.71 12.57 0.99
N ALA A 119 -21.48 12.37 -0.32
CA ALA A 119 -21.31 11.06 -0.91
C ALA A 119 -19.92 10.51 -0.65
N CYS A 120 -19.80 9.20 -0.41
CA CYS A 120 -18.54 8.52 -0.23
C CYS A 120 -18.47 7.26 -1.09
N ALA A 121 -17.29 7.03 -1.68
CA ALA A 121 -16.92 5.79 -2.36
C ALA A 121 -15.65 5.23 -1.76
N GLY A 122 -15.51 3.90 -1.74
CA GLY A 122 -14.33 3.24 -1.19
C GLY A 122 -13.81 2.11 -2.06
N VAL A 123 -12.48 2.01 -2.14
CA VAL A 123 -11.77 0.82 -2.65
C VAL A 123 -10.78 0.39 -1.58
N PHE A 124 -10.72 -0.91 -1.33
CA PHE A 124 -10.04 -1.47 -0.16
C PHE A 124 -9.17 -2.66 -0.54
N THR A 125 -8.19 -2.95 0.30
CA THR A 125 -7.33 -4.13 0.17
C THR A 125 -8.13 -5.42 -0.08
N ARG A 126 -7.54 -6.28 -0.91
CA ARG A 126 -7.98 -7.67 -1.13
C ARG A 126 -7.16 -8.67 -0.31
N HIS A 127 -6.38 -8.20 0.65
CA HIS A 127 -5.63 -9.07 1.54
C HIS A 127 -6.58 -9.99 2.32
N GLY A 128 -6.23 -11.27 2.45
CA GLY A 128 -7.08 -12.26 3.14
C GLY A 128 -7.28 -11.98 4.64
N VAL A 129 -6.41 -11.16 5.24
CA VAL A 129 -6.50 -10.71 6.64
C VAL A 129 -6.69 -9.19 6.64
N GLY A 130 -7.93 -8.73 6.40
CA GLY A 130 -8.29 -7.31 6.47
C GLY A 130 -8.25 -6.78 7.90
N SER A 131 -8.00 -5.46 8.05
CA SER A 131 -8.06 -4.79 9.35
C SER A 131 -9.49 -4.45 9.77
N ALA A 132 -9.72 -4.27 11.07
CA ALA A 132 -11.02 -3.89 11.60
C ALA A 132 -11.58 -2.56 11.00
N PRO A 133 -10.77 -1.51 10.76
CA PRO A 133 -11.20 -0.30 10.03
C PRO A 133 -11.67 -0.57 8.60
N VAL A 134 -10.98 -1.45 7.86
CA VAL A 134 -11.36 -1.83 6.49
C VAL A 134 -12.72 -2.52 6.50
N ASP A 135 -12.91 -3.50 7.38
CA ASP A 135 -14.19 -4.22 7.50
C ASP A 135 -15.32 -3.30 7.95
N TRP A 136 -15.02 -2.34 8.82
CA TRP A 136 -15.95 -1.30 9.23
C TRP A 136 -16.44 -0.48 8.02
N CYS A 137 -15.51 0.07 7.25
CA CYS A 137 -15.85 0.89 6.08
C CYS A 137 -16.59 0.11 5.02
N LYS A 138 -16.16 -1.10 4.66
CA LYS A 138 -16.85 -1.97 3.70
C LYS A 138 -18.31 -2.18 4.10
N ARG A 139 -18.55 -2.60 5.35
CA ARG A 139 -19.90 -2.86 5.88
C ARG A 139 -20.80 -1.62 5.82
N HIS A 140 -20.29 -0.47 6.25
CA HIS A 140 -21.11 0.74 6.35
C HIS A 140 -21.32 1.42 4.99
N LEU A 141 -20.37 1.35 4.06
CA LEU A 141 -20.57 1.80 2.69
C LEU A 141 -21.57 0.91 1.95
N GLU A 142 -21.54 -0.40 2.16
CA GLU A 142 -22.50 -1.33 1.58
C GLU A 142 -23.93 -1.07 2.15
N ALA A 143 -24.07 -1.03 3.46
CA ALA A 143 -25.36 -0.82 4.13
C ALA A 143 -25.97 0.58 3.86
N GLY A 144 -25.12 1.63 3.83
CA GLY A 144 -25.54 3.02 3.62
C GLY A 144 -25.52 3.45 2.16
N GLY A 145 -25.03 2.62 1.24
CA GLY A 145 -24.86 2.97 -0.18
C GLY A 145 -23.94 4.18 -0.40
N GLY A 146 -23.03 4.47 0.52
CA GLY A 146 -22.11 5.60 0.46
C GLY A 146 -22.77 6.97 0.58
N ARG A 147 -23.98 7.04 1.18
CA ARG A 147 -24.74 8.28 1.33
C ARG A 147 -24.49 8.92 2.68
N ASP A 148 -24.45 10.24 2.70
CA ASP A 148 -24.48 11.07 3.92
C ASP A 148 -23.38 10.68 4.93
N VAL A 149 -22.13 10.54 4.45
CA VAL A 149 -20.97 10.35 5.32
C VAL A 149 -20.63 11.68 5.98
N ARG A 150 -20.46 11.67 7.31
CA ARG A 150 -20.29 12.88 8.13
C ARG A 150 -18.88 13.05 8.68
N ALA A 151 -18.11 11.97 8.78
CA ALA A 151 -16.74 12.04 9.30
C ALA A 151 -15.82 10.95 8.76
N LEU A 152 -14.53 11.23 8.81
CA LEU A 152 -13.45 10.26 8.71
C LEU A 152 -12.52 10.44 9.90
N VAL A 153 -12.16 9.34 10.57
CA VAL A 153 -11.12 9.31 11.60
C VAL A 153 -10.00 8.37 11.17
N VAL A 154 -8.76 8.85 11.26
CA VAL A 154 -7.55 8.08 10.90
C VAL A 154 -6.59 8.10 12.06
N ASN A 155 -6.00 6.95 12.37
CA ASN A 155 -4.89 6.88 13.32
C ASN A 155 -3.63 6.29 12.68
N ALA A 156 -2.47 6.82 13.06
CA ALA A 156 -1.16 6.28 12.74
C ALA A 156 -0.51 5.67 14.00
N GLY A 157 0.32 4.62 13.84
CA GLY A 157 1.04 3.95 14.92
C GLY A 157 0.50 2.55 15.27
N CYS A 158 -0.77 2.29 15.03
CA CYS A 158 -1.40 0.97 15.23
C CYS A 158 -2.30 0.66 14.04
N ALA A 159 -2.07 -0.46 13.38
CA ALA A 159 -2.85 -0.89 12.21
C ALA A 159 -4.25 -1.41 12.58
N ASN A 160 -4.47 -1.82 13.82
CA ASN A 160 -5.67 -2.52 14.26
C ASN A 160 -6.05 -3.69 13.33
N ALA A 161 -5.04 -4.41 12.90
CA ALA A 161 -5.14 -5.57 12.02
C ALA A 161 -4.68 -6.83 12.76
N PHE A 162 -5.27 -7.97 12.44
CA PHE A 162 -5.04 -9.24 13.14
C PHE A 162 -5.31 -9.14 14.66
N THR A 163 -6.37 -8.43 15.03
CA THR A 163 -6.75 -8.12 16.42
C THR A 163 -8.09 -8.74 16.83
N GLY A 164 -8.71 -9.48 15.92
CA GLY A 164 -9.96 -10.19 16.16
C GLY A 164 -11.11 -9.31 16.66
N ARG A 165 -11.99 -9.90 17.48
CA ARG A 165 -13.14 -9.19 18.06
C ARG A 165 -12.77 -7.95 18.90
N PRO A 166 -11.73 -8.00 19.76
CA PRO A 166 -11.30 -6.81 20.52
C PRO A 166 -10.96 -5.62 19.62
N GLY A 167 -10.30 -5.85 18.46
CA GLY A 167 -10.00 -4.79 17.49
C GLY A 167 -11.24 -4.21 16.82
N ALA A 168 -12.22 -5.05 16.48
CA ALA A 168 -13.51 -4.60 15.94
C ALA A 168 -14.30 -3.78 16.97
N ASP A 169 -14.26 -4.18 18.25
CA ASP A 169 -14.90 -3.44 19.33
C ASP A 169 -14.22 -2.09 19.59
N ALA A 170 -12.88 -2.02 19.50
CA ALA A 170 -12.12 -0.76 19.58
C ALA A 170 -12.51 0.19 18.43
N ALA A 171 -12.56 -0.31 17.18
CA ALA A 171 -13.02 0.46 16.04
C ALA A 171 -14.43 1.02 16.25
N ARG A 172 -15.35 0.21 16.75
CA ARG A 172 -16.72 0.63 17.09
C ARG A 172 -16.76 1.72 18.16
N ARG A 173 -15.95 1.62 19.22
CA ARG A 173 -15.88 2.66 20.27
C ARG A 173 -15.36 3.98 19.72
N VAL A 174 -14.33 3.97 18.87
CA VAL A 174 -13.84 5.18 18.20
C VAL A 174 -14.92 5.78 17.31
N ALA A 175 -15.59 4.98 16.47
CA ALA A 175 -16.67 5.46 15.60
C ALA A 175 -17.83 6.07 16.42
N SER A 176 -18.19 5.43 17.55
CA SER A 176 -19.23 5.92 18.46
C SER A 176 -18.89 7.28 19.07
N ALA A 177 -17.64 7.46 19.47
CA ALA A 177 -17.18 8.71 20.06
C ALA A 177 -17.14 9.85 19.03
N VAL A 178 -16.73 9.57 17.79
CA VAL A 178 -16.75 10.54 16.67
C VAL A 178 -18.20 10.89 16.31
N ALA A 179 -19.09 9.88 16.20
CA ALA A 179 -20.51 10.07 15.90
C ALA A 179 -21.19 10.97 16.93
N LYS A 180 -20.94 10.72 18.21
CA LYS A 180 -21.44 11.57 19.31
C LYS A 180 -20.91 13.01 19.22
N ARG A 181 -19.64 13.17 18.81
CA ARG A 181 -19.02 14.50 18.70
C ARG A 181 -19.62 15.36 17.59
N PHE A 182 -20.05 14.73 16.47
CA PHE A 182 -20.59 15.40 15.30
C PHE A 182 -22.11 15.23 15.11
N ASP A 183 -22.78 14.72 16.13
CA ASP A 183 -24.23 14.48 16.13
C ASP A 183 -24.69 13.72 14.88
N CYS A 184 -24.09 12.55 14.68
CA CYS A 184 -24.39 11.69 13.55
C CYS A 184 -24.46 10.21 13.94
N ARG A 185 -24.91 9.34 13.04
CA ARG A 185 -24.94 7.89 13.28
C ARG A 185 -23.55 7.27 13.12
N GLN A 186 -23.26 6.20 13.85
CA GLN A 186 -21.99 5.49 13.77
C GLN A 186 -21.64 5.06 12.33
N GLY A 187 -22.62 4.60 11.56
CA GLY A 187 -22.43 4.21 10.16
C GLY A 187 -22.09 5.35 9.19
N GLN A 188 -22.20 6.60 9.63
CA GLN A 188 -21.80 7.79 8.87
C GLN A 188 -20.33 8.19 9.15
N VAL A 189 -19.63 7.42 10.01
CA VAL A 189 -18.20 7.62 10.32
C VAL A 189 -17.36 6.58 9.59
N MET A 190 -16.56 7.04 8.66
CA MET A 190 -15.50 6.21 8.03
C MET A 190 -14.26 6.23 8.90
N MET A 191 -13.40 5.21 8.74
CA MET A 191 -12.15 5.14 9.51
C MET A 191 -11.03 4.46 8.73
N ALA A 192 -9.81 4.77 9.10
CA ALA A 192 -8.61 4.07 8.64
C ALA A 192 -7.56 4.02 9.75
N SER A 193 -6.70 3.03 9.70
CA SER A 193 -5.59 2.86 10.64
C SER A 193 -4.32 2.47 9.89
N THR A 194 -3.17 2.84 10.41
CA THR A 194 -1.87 2.42 9.88
C THR A 194 -0.85 2.31 10.99
N GLY A 195 0.16 1.45 10.83
CA GLY A 195 1.21 1.20 11.81
C GLY A 195 1.42 -0.29 12.09
N VAL A 196 1.75 -0.64 13.31
CA VAL A 196 2.09 -2.03 13.70
C VAL A 196 0.87 -2.95 13.61
N ILE A 197 1.08 -4.11 12.98
CA ILE A 197 0.10 -5.21 12.88
C ILE A 197 0.18 -6.08 14.12
N GLY A 198 -0.96 -6.60 14.60
CA GLY A 198 -1.06 -7.52 15.75
C GLY A 198 -1.15 -6.83 17.11
N GLU A 199 -1.10 -5.50 17.16
CA GLU A 199 -1.31 -4.72 18.37
C GLU A 199 -2.76 -4.26 18.49
N LEU A 200 -3.32 -4.35 19.71
CA LEU A 200 -4.65 -3.83 19.99
C LEU A 200 -4.65 -2.30 19.94
N LEU A 201 -5.64 -1.72 19.25
CA LEU A 201 -5.79 -0.27 19.21
C LEU A 201 -6.10 0.26 20.62
N PRO A 202 -5.29 1.17 21.17
CA PRO A 202 -5.59 1.82 22.46
C PRO A 202 -6.63 2.93 22.26
N ASP A 203 -7.85 2.55 21.93
CA ASP A 203 -8.97 3.41 21.52
C ASP A 203 -9.32 4.48 22.57
N ALA A 204 -9.12 4.19 23.87
CA ALA A 204 -9.31 5.16 24.93
C ALA A 204 -8.40 6.40 24.81
N LYS A 205 -7.17 6.24 24.30
CA LYS A 205 -6.29 7.37 24.03
C LYS A 205 -6.84 8.28 22.93
N ILE A 206 -7.40 7.69 21.86
CA ILE A 206 -8.00 8.44 20.77
C ILE A 206 -9.28 9.13 21.25
N THR A 207 -10.21 8.37 21.83
CA THR A 207 -11.51 8.89 22.25
C THR A 207 -11.41 9.98 23.30
N GLY A 208 -10.44 9.88 24.23
CA GLY A 208 -10.17 10.91 25.23
C GLY A 208 -9.66 12.23 24.67
N ARG A 209 -9.01 12.22 23.50
CA ARG A 209 -8.50 13.43 22.83
C ARG A 209 -9.41 14.01 21.76
N LEU A 210 -10.45 13.29 21.34
CA LEU A 210 -11.37 13.75 20.29
C LEU A 210 -12.00 15.14 20.58
N PRO A 211 -12.42 15.47 21.83
CA PRO A 211 -13.00 16.80 22.09
C PRO A 211 -12.01 17.95 21.83
N GLU A 212 -10.74 17.74 22.17
CA GLU A 212 -9.67 18.72 21.95
C GLU A 212 -9.35 18.83 20.45
N ILE A 213 -9.13 17.70 19.78
CA ILE A 213 -8.83 17.64 18.35
C ILE A 213 -9.93 18.29 17.53
N ALA A 214 -11.19 17.99 17.80
CA ALA A 214 -12.32 18.53 17.06
C ALA A 214 -12.52 20.05 17.19
N ARG A 215 -11.91 20.70 18.17
CA ARG A 215 -11.91 22.17 18.30
C ARG A 215 -10.98 22.86 17.30
N THR A 216 -10.03 22.12 16.73
CA THR A 216 -9.03 22.63 15.77
C THR A 216 -9.40 22.40 14.31
N LEU A 217 -10.66 22.08 14.02
CA LEU A 217 -11.16 21.92 12.66
C LEU A 217 -10.89 23.19 11.83
N SER A 218 -10.29 23.02 10.67
CA SER A 218 -9.95 24.08 9.72
C SER A 218 -10.03 23.55 8.30
N PRO A 219 -10.52 24.32 7.33
CA PRO A 219 -10.52 23.94 5.93
C PRO A 219 -9.11 23.91 5.31
N ASP A 220 -8.12 24.57 5.94
CA ASP A 220 -6.77 24.77 5.40
C ASP A 220 -5.76 23.76 5.94
N ALA A 221 -6.16 22.81 6.78
CA ALA A 221 -5.23 21.95 7.51
C ALA A 221 -4.67 20.76 6.70
N TRP A 222 -4.69 20.80 5.36
CA TRP A 222 -4.30 19.69 4.47
C TRP A 222 -2.87 19.20 4.68
N THR A 223 -1.90 20.13 4.79
CA THR A 223 -0.48 19.76 4.99
C THR A 223 -0.27 19.01 6.30
N GLY A 224 -0.85 19.51 7.38
CA GLY A 224 -0.80 18.81 8.67
C GLY A 224 -1.54 17.48 8.64
N ALA A 225 -2.65 17.37 7.91
CA ALA A 225 -3.38 16.13 7.72
C ALA A 225 -2.53 15.06 7.02
N ALA A 226 -1.83 15.43 5.94
CA ALA A 226 -0.92 14.54 5.24
C ALA A 226 0.23 14.07 6.17
N GLN A 227 0.78 14.97 6.99
CA GLN A 227 1.83 14.63 7.97
C GLN A 227 1.35 13.69 9.08
N ALA A 228 0.11 13.85 9.56
CA ALA A 228 -0.43 13.07 10.68
C ALA A 228 -0.61 11.58 10.35
N ILE A 229 -0.82 11.24 9.08
CA ILE A 229 -1.03 9.87 8.62
C ILE A 229 0.25 9.15 8.18
N MET A 230 1.39 9.84 8.09
CA MET A 230 2.69 9.27 7.73
C MET A 230 3.13 8.18 8.73
N THR A 231 3.94 7.22 8.25
CA THR A 231 4.61 6.20 9.08
C THR A 231 6.12 6.22 8.82
N THR A 232 6.58 5.49 7.82
CA THR A 232 7.96 5.51 7.31
C THR A 232 8.15 6.50 6.17
N ASP A 233 7.10 7.24 5.84
CA ASP A 233 7.13 8.29 4.83
C ASP A 233 8.16 9.38 5.17
N THR A 234 8.90 9.86 4.15
CA THR A 234 9.92 10.90 4.32
C THR A 234 9.41 12.29 3.92
N PHE A 235 8.26 12.39 3.26
CA PHE A 235 7.58 13.64 2.94
C PHE A 235 6.06 13.49 2.89
N ALA A 236 5.35 14.57 3.17
CA ALA A 236 3.89 14.65 3.08
C ALA A 236 3.44 14.62 1.62
N LYS A 237 2.43 13.80 1.30
CA LYS A 237 1.94 13.59 -0.05
C LYS A 237 0.56 14.23 -0.22
N GLY A 238 0.45 15.09 -1.22
CA GLY A 238 -0.80 15.75 -1.57
C GLY A 238 -0.88 16.08 -3.04
N ALA A 239 -2.10 16.16 -3.56
CA ALA A 239 -2.38 16.54 -4.94
C ALA A 239 -3.69 17.34 -5.02
N PHE A 240 -3.75 18.26 -5.97
CA PHE A 240 -4.88 19.15 -6.17
C PHE A 240 -5.12 19.40 -7.66
N ALA A 241 -6.39 19.53 -8.03
CA ALA A 241 -6.80 20.00 -9.35
C ALA A 241 -8.13 20.75 -9.29
N GLU A 242 -8.33 21.67 -10.22
CA GLU A 242 -9.63 22.27 -10.55
C GLU A 242 -10.16 21.63 -11.82
N ALA A 243 -11.47 21.41 -11.85
CA ALA A 243 -12.20 20.89 -13.00
C ALA A 243 -13.44 21.73 -13.25
N THR A 244 -13.99 21.63 -14.47
CA THR A 244 -15.21 22.33 -14.86
C THR A 244 -16.33 21.35 -15.11
N ILE A 245 -17.51 21.61 -14.54
CA ILE A 245 -18.77 20.88 -14.79
C ILE A 245 -19.83 21.91 -15.20
N GLU A 246 -20.24 21.91 -16.47
CA GLU A 246 -21.21 22.89 -17.05
C GLU A 246 -20.87 24.35 -16.78
N GLY A 247 -19.58 24.71 -16.90
CA GLY A 247 -19.12 26.08 -16.68
C GLY A 247 -18.77 26.41 -15.22
N GLU A 248 -19.18 25.58 -14.26
CA GLU A 248 -18.89 25.76 -12.85
C GLU A 248 -17.56 25.12 -12.46
N THR A 249 -16.74 25.84 -11.70
CA THR A 249 -15.49 25.29 -11.18
C THR A 249 -15.74 24.40 -9.97
N VAL A 250 -15.20 23.21 -10.02
CA VAL A 250 -15.18 22.26 -8.89
C VAL A 250 -13.73 21.91 -8.54
N ARG A 251 -13.46 21.63 -7.27
CA ARG A 251 -12.14 21.36 -6.74
C ARG A 251 -12.00 19.91 -6.33
N ILE A 252 -10.81 19.37 -6.51
CA ILE A 252 -10.43 18.02 -6.12
C ILE A 252 -9.12 18.11 -5.36
N ALA A 253 -9.11 17.71 -4.10
CA ALA A 253 -7.91 17.70 -3.27
C ALA A 253 -7.76 16.34 -2.59
N GLY A 254 -6.54 15.84 -2.49
CA GLY A 254 -6.28 14.56 -1.85
C GLY A 254 -4.94 14.50 -1.16
N ILE A 255 -4.86 13.64 -0.16
CA ILE A 255 -3.63 13.27 0.56
C ILE A 255 -3.45 11.77 0.54
N ALA A 256 -2.21 11.32 0.58
CA ALA A 256 -1.87 9.91 0.69
C ALA A 256 -0.70 9.68 1.65
N LYS A 257 -0.54 8.43 2.10
CA LYS A 257 0.63 7.95 2.84
C LYS A 257 1.03 6.55 2.37
N GLY A 258 2.31 6.28 2.48
CA GLY A 258 2.93 4.99 2.21
C GLY A 258 4.31 5.17 1.57
N SER A 259 5.23 4.28 1.90
CA SER A 259 6.60 4.22 1.39
C SER A 259 7.14 2.79 1.31
N GLY A 260 6.61 1.86 2.10
CA GLY A 260 6.86 0.42 2.06
C GLY A 260 5.58 -0.38 2.16
N MET A 261 5.66 -1.70 1.88
CA MET A 261 4.53 -2.62 1.76
C MET A 261 3.55 -2.11 0.68
N ILE A 262 4.06 -1.70 -0.48
CA ILE A 262 3.28 -1.15 -1.60
C ILE A 262 3.30 -2.13 -2.79
N ALA A 263 2.13 -2.67 -3.13
CA ALA A 263 1.94 -3.54 -4.29
C ALA A 263 0.59 -3.30 -4.97
N PRO A 264 0.38 -3.72 -6.24
CA PRO A 264 -0.92 -3.67 -6.90
C PRO A 264 -2.01 -4.45 -6.16
N ASP A 265 -3.27 -4.22 -6.51
CA ASP A 265 -4.49 -4.77 -5.90
C ASP A 265 -4.85 -4.15 -4.55
N MET A 266 -4.62 -2.85 -4.42
CA MET A 266 -4.83 -2.06 -3.20
C MET A 266 -3.96 -2.58 -2.06
N ALA A 267 -2.70 -2.12 -2.03
CA ALA A 267 -1.72 -2.46 -1.01
C ALA A 267 -1.13 -1.21 -0.35
N THR A 268 -0.84 -1.29 0.88
CA THR A 268 -0.36 -0.41 1.98
C THR A 268 -0.33 1.08 1.69
N MET A 269 -1.46 1.60 1.29
CA MET A 269 -1.63 3.03 1.23
C MET A 269 -2.91 3.45 1.94
N LEU A 270 -2.90 4.63 2.49
CA LEU A 270 -4.12 5.35 2.82
C LEU A 270 -4.18 6.55 1.87
N ALA A 271 -5.29 6.70 1.17
CA ALA A 271 -5.54 7.88 0.34
C ALA A 271 -6.96 8.40 0.57
N PHE A 272 -7.07 9.68 0.80
CA PHE A 272 -8.32 10.37 1.05
C PHE A 272 -8.42 11.54 0.08
N VAL A 273 -9.43 11.50 -0.79
CA VAL A 273 -9.65 12.52 -1.81
C VAL A 273 -11.04 13.11 -1.64
N ALA A 274 -11.14 14.42 -1.60
CA ALA A 274 -12.40 15.13 -1.49
C ALA A 274 -12.61 16.06 -2.68
N THR A 275 -13.87 16.24 -3.05
CA THR A 275 -14.32 17.24 -4.03
C THR A 275 -15.60 17.93 -3.52
N ASP A 276 -15.76 19.18 -3.91
CA ASP A 276 -17.00 19.93 -3.69
C ASP A 276 -18.06 19.68 -4.76
N ALA A 277 -17.75 18.93 -5.81
CA ALA A 277 -18.71 18.53 -6.84
C ALA A 277 -19.86 17.68 -6.29
N ALA A 278 -21.05 17.85 -6.84
CA ALA A 278 -22.23 17.08 -6.50
C ALA A 278 -22.30 15.77 -7.32
N ILE A 279 -21.66 14.70 -6.85
CA ILE A 279 -21.61 13.41 -7.53
C ILE A 279 -22.33 12.35 -6.70
N ALA A 280 -23.27 11.63 -7.32
CA ALA A 280 -24.02 10.57 -6.64
C ALA A 280 -23.08 9.42 -6.21
N PRO A 281 -23.32 8.74 -5.06
CA PRO A 281 -22.46 7.70 -4.53
C PRO A 281 -22.12 6.58 -5.53
N ALA A 282 -23.12 6.12 -6.31
CA ALA A 282 -22.90 5.08 -7.32
C ALA A 282 -21.98 5.53 -8.46
N ALA A 283 -22.10 6.79 -8.90
CA ALA A 283 -21.21 7.36 -9.90
C ALA A 283 -19.79 7.54 -9.35
N LEU A 284 -19.66 8.03 -8.11
CA LEU A 284 -18.37 8.19 -7.44
C LEU A 284 -17.69 6.83 -7.24
N GLN A 285 -18.44 5.79 -6.84
CA GLN A 285 -17.93 4.42 -6.69
C GLN A 285 -17.47 3.81 -8.03
N ALA A 286 -18.19 4.09 -9.11
CA ALA A 286 -17.79 3.65 -10.44
C ALA A 286 -16.48 4.32 -10.90
N LEU A 287 -16.31 5.63 -10.66
CA LEU A 287 -15.07 6.36 -10.92
C LEU A 287 -13.91 5.83 -10.08
N ALA A 288 -14.11 5.59 -8.79
CA ALA A 288 -13.10 5.02 -7.91
C ALA A 288 -12.61 3.65 -8.42
N LYS A 289 -13.54 2.75 -8.77
CA LYS A 289 -13.23 1.42 -9.32
C LYS A 289 -12.53 1.50 -10.68
N LEU A 290 -12.89 2.46 -11.52
CA LEU A 290 -12.27 2.65 -12.83
C LEU A 290 -10.81 3.08 -12.69
N TYR A 291 -10.58 4.18 -11.97
CA TYR A 291 -9.25 4.81 -11.93
C TYR A 291 -8.25 4.15 -11.00
N VAL A 292 -8.68 3.36 -10.01
CA VAL A 292 -7.74 2.63 -9.17
C VAL A 292 -6.81 1.71 -9.99
N HIS A 293 -7.28 1.18 -11.13
CA HIS A 293 -6.50 0.28 -11.98
C HIS A 293 -5.37 0.95 -12.75
N THR A 294 -5.49 2.23 -13.06
CA THR A 294 -4.47 3.02 -13.78
C THR A 294 -3.64 3.90 -12.85
N THR A 295 -3.95 3.90 -11.55
CA THR A 295 -3.31 4.73 -10.53
C THR A 295 -2.71 3.87 -9.41
N PHE A 296 -3.40 3.67 -8.30
CA PHE A 296 -2.87 2.95 -7.13
C PHE A 296 -2.58 1.46 -7.39
N ASN A 297 -3.29 0.79 -8.31
CA ASN A 297 -2.98 -0.58 -8.73
C ASN A 297 -1.92 -0.64 -9.84
N ALA A 298 -1.39 0.50 -10.28
CA ALA A 298 -0.32 0.58 -11.24
C ALA A 298 1.04 0.98 -10.62
N VAL A 299 1.16 0.87 -9.29
CA VAL A 299 2.39 1.21 -8.55
C VAL A 299 2.81 0.06 -7.65
N THR A 300 4.13 -0.09 -7.43
CA THR A 300 4.69 -1.04 -6.46
C THR A 300 6.04 -0.56 -5.93
N VAL A 301 6.33 -0.84 -4.66
CA VAL A 301 7.64 -0.64 -4.04
C VAL A 301 8.33 -1.97 -3.79
N ASP A 302 7.70 -2.91 -3.12
CA ASP A 302 8.29 -4.19 -2.66
C ASP A 302 7.47 -5.43 -3.02
N GLY A 303 6.30 -5.26 -3.64
CA GLY A 303 5.45 -6.38 -4.02
C GLY A 303 4.58 -6.93 -2.88
N ASP A 304 4.65 -6.35 -1.67
CA ASP A 304 3.90 -6.80 -0.50
C ASP A 304 2.57 -6.07 -0.34
N ARG A 305 1.49 -6.82 -0.11
CA ARG A 305 0.14 -6.28 0.10
C ARG A 305 -0.15 -6.10 1.58
N SER A 306 -0.78 -4.96 1.94
CA SER A 306 -1.16 -4.64 3.31
C SER A 306 -2.55 -5.13 3.69
N THR A 307 -2.76 -5.18 5.00
CA THR A 307 -4.04 -5.43 5.65
C THR A 307 -4.98 -4.22 5.70
N ASN A 308 -4.47 -3.00 5.39
CA ASN A 308 -5.15 -1.74 5.75
C ASN A 308 -5.49 -0.82 4.58
N ASP A 309 -5.13 -1.17 3.34
CA ASP A 309 -5.26 -0.25 2.21
C ASP A 309 -6.67 0.27 2.03
N THR A 310 -6.74 1.57 1.93
CA THR A 310 -8.00 2.30 1.88
C THR A 310 -7.87 3.52 0.99
N LEU A 311 -8.58 3.52 -0.13
CA LEU A 311 -8.88 4.72 -0.92
C LEU A 311 -10.33 5.12 -0.62
N LEU A 312 -10.54 6.33 -0.08
CA LEU A 312 -11.87 6.92 0.08
C LEU A 312 -11.97 8.20 -0.74
N LEU A 313 -13.02 8.29 -1.54
CA LEU A 313 -13.41 9.48 -2.27
C LEU A 313 -14.65 10.08 -1.62
N PHE A 314 -14.66 11.39 -1.40
CA PHE A 314 -15.77 12.14 -0.82
C PHE A 314 -16.22 13.22 -1.78
N ALA A 315 -17.52 13.35 -2.00
CA ALA A 315 -18.13 14.41 -2.81
C ALA A 315 -19.18 15.15 -1.97
N THR A 316 -18.86 16.39 -1.59
CA THR A 316 -19.68 17.15 -0.65
C THR A 316 -20.90 17.80 -1.29
N GLY A 317 -20.85 18.04 -2.61
CA GLY A 317 -21.93 18.71 -3.33
C GLY A 317 -22.11 20.18 -2.97
N GLN A 318 -21.08 20.84 -2.47
CA GLN A 318 -21.14 22.24 -2.02
C GLN A 318 -20.77 23.26 -3.11
N ALA A 319 -20.28 22.80 -4.27
CA ALA A 319 -20.09 23.66 -5.44
C ALA A 319 -21.44 23.93 -6.13
N ALA A 320 -21.52 25.03 -6.87
CA ALA A 320 -22.74 25.39 -7.64
C ALA A 320 -23.03 24.44 -8.82
N ALA A 321 -22.10 23.53 -9.13
CA ALA A 321 -22.22 22.60 -10.25
C ALA A 321 -23.41 21.64 -10.09
N PRO A 322 -24.09 21.27 -11.18
CA PRO A 322 -25.24 20.40 -11.13
C PRO A 322 -24.89 19.00 -10.64
N ARG A 323 -25.85 18.34 -10.01
CA ARG A 323 -25.66 16.96 -9.54
C ARG A 323 -25.56 15.96 -10.68
N ILE A 324 -24.52 15.13 -10.65
CA ILE A 324 -24.26 14.08 -11.63
C ILE A 324 -24.53 12.70 -11.02
N SER A 325 -25.36 11.90 -11.69
CA SER A 325 -25.80 10.58 -11.20
C SER A 325 -25.11 9.39 -11.89
N ARG A 326 -24.44 9.57 -13.02
CA ARG A 326 -23.79 8.50 -13.80
C ARG A 326 -22.34 8.85 -14.09
N ALA A 327 -21.43 7.89 -13.86
CA ALA A 327 -19.99 8.06 -14.11
C ALA A 327 -19.63 8.35 -15.58
N GLY A 328 -20.44 7.83 -16.54
CA GLY A 328 -20.27 8.03 -17.97
C GLY A 328 -20.91 9.32 -18.50
N ASP A 329 -21.46 10.20 -17.64
CA ASP A 329 -22.05 11.46 -18.05
C ASP A 329 -21.01 12.35 -18.75
N ALA A 330 -21.36 12.91 -19.94
CA ALA A 330 -20.43 13.72 -20.72
C ALA A 330 -19.98 14.98 -19.97
N ARG A 331 -20.80 15.53 -19.09
CA ARG A 331 -20.49 16.69 -18.25
C ARG A 331 -19.31 16.46 -17.29
N LEU A 332 -19.00 15.19 -16.98
CA LEU A 332 -17.85 14.81 -16.17
C LEU A 332 -16.54 14.67 -16.97
N ALA A 333 -16.49 15.03 -18.25
CA ALA A 333 -15.31 14.74 -19.08
C ALA A 333 -14.03 15.36 -18.48
N ASP A 334 -14.03 16.63 -18.15
CA ASP A 334 -12.88 17.32 -17.53
C ASP A 334 -12.64 16.82 -16.08
N PHE A 335 -13.69 16.70 -15.29
CA PHE A 335 -13.59 16.14 -13.92
C PHE A 335 -12.92 14.77 -13.89
N ARG A 336 -13.25 13.87 -14.82
CA ARG A 336 -12.65 12.54 -14.92
C ARG A 336 -11.15 12.61 -15.16
N VAL A 337 -10.71 13.46 -16.10
CA VAL A 337 -9.28 13.66 -16.40
C VAL A 337 -8.54 14.21 -15.17
N LYS A 338 -9.12 15.21 -14.50
CA LYS A 338 -8.53 15.81 -13.31
C LYS A 338 -8.51 14.87 -12.12
N LEU A 339 -9.58 14.10 -11.89
CA LEU A 339 -9.62 13.09 -10.83
C LEU A 339 -8.57 11.99 -11.05
N GLU A 340 -8.47 11.45 -12.27
CA GLU A 340 -7.45 10.46 -12.60
C GLU A 340 -6.04 11.04 -12.39
N GLY A 341 -5.81 12.30 -12.79
CA GLY A 341 -4.54 13.00 -12.59
C GLY A 341 -4.17 13.13 -11.10
N VAL A 342 -5.10 13.54 -10.24
CA VAL A 342 -4.89 13.63 -8.78
C VAL A 342 -4.57 12.26 -8.18
N LEU A 343 -5.33 11.21 -8.55
CA LEU A 343 -5.09 9.86 -8.05
C LEU A 343 -3.75 9.29 -8.52
N LEU A 344 -3.36 9.58 -9.78
CA LEU A 344 -2.08 9.13 -10.34
C LEU A 344 -0.91 9.84 -9.68
N ASP A 345 -0.99 11.15 -9.48
CA ASP A 345 0.05 11.92 -8.80
C ASP A 345 0.27 11.39 -7.37
N LEU A 346 -0.80 11.21 -6.60
CA LEU A 346 -0.71 10.60 -5.27
C LEU A 346 -0.08 9.21 -5.30
N ALA A 347 -0.45 8.36 -6.26
CA ALA A 347 0.11 7.03 -6.41
C ALA A 347 1.62 7.06 -6.75
N GLN A 348 2.03 7.96 -7.65
CA GLN A 348 3.44 8.15 -7.99
C GLN A 348 4.27 8.69 -6.81
N GLN A 349 3.71 9.57 -5.99
CA GLN A 349 4.36 10.07 -4.78
C GLN A 349 4.67 8.95 -3.77
N LEU A 350 3.85 7.87 -3.69
CA LEU A 350 4.17 6.69 -2.89
C LEU A 350 5.45 6.01 -3.38
N VAL A 351 5.60 5.82 -4.69
CA VAL A 351 6.78 5.20 -5.30
C VAL A 351 8.02 6.09 -5.17
N ARG A 352 7.85 7.40 -5.36
CA ARG A 352 8.94 8.40 -5.17
C ARG A 352 9.48 8.40 -3.75
N ASP A 353 8.69 7.98 -2.77
CA ASP A 353 9.05 7.84 -1.37
C ASP A 353 9.35 6.39 -0.97
N GLY A 354 9.51 5.49 -1.93
CA GLY A 354 9.84 4.09 -1.66
C GLY A 354 10.99 3.96 -0.67
N GLU A 355 10.86 3.10 0.35
CA GLU A 355 11.84 2.95 1.41
C GLU A 355 13.24 2.68 0.85
N GLY A 356 14.17 3.61 1.08
CA GLY A 356 15.55 3.55 0.58
C GLY A 356 15.71 3.75 -0.93
N ALA A 357 14.66 4.12 -1.66
CA ALA A 357 14.71 4.28 -3.11
C ALA A 357 15.53 5.49 -3.55
N THR A 358 16.29 5.32 -4.63
CA THR A 358 17.07 6.38 -5.29
C THR A 358 16.62 6.66 -6.71
N LYS A 359 15.89 5.73 -7.32
CA LYS A 359 15.37 5.83 -8.70
C LYS A 359 13.85 5.73 -8.70
N PHE A 360 13.21 6.54 -9.54
CA PHE A 360 11.80 6.43 -9.89
C PHE A 360 11.70 5.86 -11.31
N VAL A 361 11.00 4.75 -11.48
CA VAL A 361 10.97 3.99 -12.73
C VAL A 361 9.57 3.87 -13.27
N LYS A 362 9.35 4.31 -14.51
CA LYS A 362 8.15 4.08 -15.31
C LYS A 362 8.40 2.91 -16.26
N LEU A 363 7.66 1.84 -16.10
CA LEU A 363 7.70 0.67 -17.00
C LEU A 363 6.43 0.62 -17.85
N THR A 364 6.60 0.55 -19.16
CA THR A 364 5.50 0.37 -20.11
C THR A 364 5.66 -0.94 -20.86
N ILE A 365 4.65 -1.80 -20.80
CA ILE A 365 4.53 -3.02 -21.60
C ILE A 365 3.60 -2.74 -22.76
N THR A 366 4.01 -3.11 -23.97
CA THR A 366 3.22 -3.04 -25.20
C THR A 366 3.22 -4.38 -25.92
N GLY A 367 2.39 -4.51 -26.94
CA GLY A 367 2.37 -5.72 -27.77
C GLY A 367 1.83 -6.97 -27.05
N ALA A 368 1.22 -6.87 -25.89
CA ALA A 368 0.66 -8.01 -25.14
C ALA A 368 -0.68 -8.49 -25.72
N ALA A 369 -1.09 -9.71 -25.37
CA ALA A 369 -2.36 -10.29 -25.81
C ALA A 369 -3.58 -9.45 -25.39
N SER A 370 -3.52 -8.80 -24.23
CA SER A 370 -4.55 -7.91 -23.70
C SER A 370 -3.95 -6.90 -22.70
N ALA A 371 -4.71 -5.88 -22.32
CA ALA A 371 -4.31 -4.98 -21.24
C ALA A 371 -4.13 -5.70 -19.89
N ALA A 372 -4.88 -6.77 -19.63
CA ALA A 372 -4.72 -7.60 -18.43
C ALA A 372 -3.40 -8.37 -18.45
N SER A 373 -3.04 -8.98 -19.60
CA SER A 373 -1.76 -9.63 -19.82
C SER A 373 -0.60 -8.63 -19.66
N ALA A 374 -0.71 -7.45 -20.28
CA ALA A 374 0.30 -6.40 -20.13
C ALA A 374 0.52 -5.98 -18.66
N ARG A 375 -0.55 -5.84 -17.87
CA ARG A 375 -0.45 -5.52 -16.43
C ARG A 375 0.24 -6.64 -15.65
N LYS A 376 -0.06 -7.91 -15.94
CA LYS A 376 0.58 -9.05 -15.27
C LYS A 376 2.07 -9.10 -15.57
N ILE A 377 2.47 -8.88 -16.82
CA ILE A 377 3.87 -8.78 -17.22
C ILE A 377 4.55 -7.59 -16.52
N ALA A 378 3.95 -6.40 -16.58
CA ALA A 378 4.48 -5.19 -15.96
C ALA A 378 4.71 -5.39 -14.45
N ARG A 379 3.73 -5.98 -13.76
CA ARG A 379 3.83 -6.31 -12.33
C ARG A 379 5.01 -7.22 -12.06
N THR A 380 5.14 -8.33 -12.81
CA THR A 380 6.22 -9.31 -12.61
C THR A 380 7.60 -8.69 -12.80
N VAL A 381 7.75 -7.75 -13.73
CA VAL A 381 9.02 -7.01 -13.94
C VAL A 381 9.26 -6.02 -12.81
N CYS A 382 8.25 -5.21 -12.43
CA CYS A 382 8.35 -4.19 -11.38
C CYS A 382 8.61 -4.77 -9.97
N GLU A 383 8.15 -5.99 -9.70
CA GLU A 383 8.34 -6.69 -8.43
C GLU A 383 9.59 -7.58 -8.41
N SER A 384 10.36 -7.66 -9.50
CA SER A 384 11.56 -8.50 -9.58
C SER A 384 12.74 -7.89 -8.80
N PRO A 385 13.23 -8.52 -7.72
CA PRO A 385 14.41 -8.02 -6.98
C PRO A 385 15.64 -7.87 -7.88
N LEU A 386 15.86 -8.80 -8.83
CA LEU A 386 16.97 -8.73 -9.75
C LEU A 386 16.91 -7.53 -10.70
N VAL A 387 15.69 -7.17 -11.17
CA VAL A 387 15.50 -5.97 -12.00
C VAL A 387 15.69 -4.72 -11.16
N LYS A 388 15.10 -4.66 -9.97
CA LYS A 388 15.18 -3.50 -9.08
C LYS A 388 16.59 -3.23 -8.56
N THR A 389 17.38 -4.26 -8.29
CA THR A 389 18.79 -4.12 -7.91
C THR A 389 19.66 -3.71 -9.10
N ALA A 390 19.31 -4.07 -10.34
CA ALA A 390 20.00 -3.54 -11.52
C ALA A 390 19.75 -2.02 -11.66
N PHE A 391 18.54 -1.53 -11.42
CA PHE A 391 18.27 -0.09 -11.38
C PHE A 391 19.11 0.62 -10.31
N ALA A 392 19.21 0.04 -9.09
CA ALA A 392 20.04 0.58 -8.01
C ALA A 392 21.52 0.63 -8.36
N GLY A 393 22.00 -0.38 -9.07
CA GLY A 393 23.40 -0.49 -9.55
C GLY A 393 23.69 0.30 -10.82
N GLU A 394 22.69 1.07 -11.34
CA GLU A 394 22.82 1.83 -12.60
C GLU A 394 23.16 0.96 -13.82
N ASP A 395 22.76 -0.32 -13.76
CA ASP A 395 22.98 -1.33 -14.79
C ASP A 395 21.73 -1.47 -15.66
N ALA A 396 21.83 -1.18 -16.96
CA ALA A 396 20.75 -1.36 -17.94
C ALA A 396 20.58 -2.84 -18.31
N ASN A 397 20.39 -3.68 -17.31
CA ASN A 397 20.35 -5.14 -17.44
C ASN A 397 19.06 -5.63 -18.10
N TRP A 398 18.96 -5.45 -19.41
CA TRP A 398 17.82 -5.91 -20.19
C TRP A 398 17.62 -7.43 -20.12
N GLY A 399 18.70 -8.21 -19.88
CA GLY A 399 18.60 -9.67 -19.67
C GLY A 399 17.74 -10.02 -18.44
N ARG A 400 17.88 -9.29 -17.32
CA ARG A 400 17.00 -9.45 -16.15
C ARG A 400 15.56 -9.05 -16.43
N ILE A 401 15.35 -8.03 -17.27
CA ILE A 401 14.00 -7.63 -17.71
C ILE A 401 13.37 -8.76 -18.52
N VAL A 402 14.06 -9.30 -19.52
CA VAL A 402 13.57 -10.43 -20.34
C VAL A 402 13.28 -11.66 -19.49
N MET A 403 14.15 -12.00 -18.55
CA MET A 403 13.92 -13.06 -17.57
C MET A 403 12.63 -12.83 -16.78
N ALA A 404 12.41 -11.62 -16.28
CA ALA A 404 11.21 -11.28 -15.51
C ALA A 404 9.95 -11.31 -16.38
N VAL A 405 10.00 -10.86 -17.63
CA VAL A 405 8.92 -11.00 -18.63
C VAL A 405 8.54 -12.46 -18.83
N GLY A 406 9.54 -13.34 -19.02
CA GLY A 406 9.30 -14.78 -19.19
C GLY A 406 8.66 -15.47 -17.99
N ARG A 407 8.90 -14.95 -16.77
CA ARG A 407 8.30 -15.46 -15.51
C ARG A 407 6.82 -15.07 -15.34
N ALA A 408 6.29 -14.19 -16.17
CA ALA A 408 4.92 -13.71 -16.02
C ALA A 408 3.85 -14.75 -16.42
N ASP A 409 4.22 -15.87 -17.04
CA ASP A 409 3.31 -16.90 -17.56
C ASP A 409 2.24 -16.32 -18.49
N GLU A 410 2.66 -15.36 -19.33
CA GLU A 410 1.82 -14.73 -20.36
C GLU A 410 2.39 -14.99 -21.74
N PRO A 411 1.57 -14.95 -22.80
CA PRO A 411 2.06 -15.11 -24.18
C PRO A 411 3.10 -14.03 -24.54
N ILE A 412 4.25 -14.45 -25.05
CA ILE A 412 5.33 -13.59 -25.57
C ILE A 412 5.86 -14.13 -26.88
N ASN A 413 6.24 -13.25 -27.81
CA ASN A 413 6.91 -13.64 -29.04
C ASN A 413 8.42 -13.41 -28.89
N ARG A 414 9.18 -14.52 -28.76
CA ARG A 414 10.62 -14.48 -28.50
C ARG A 414 11.41 -13.79 -29.62
N GLU A 415 10.94 -13.86 -30.86
CA GLU A 415 11.61 -13.28 -32.03
C GLU A 415 11.30 -11.79 -32.22
N ARG A 416 10.32 -11.26 -31.45
CA ARG A 416 9.85 -9.86 -31.59
C ARG A 416 9.98 -9.05 -30.31
N ILE A 417 10.36 -9.68 -29.19
CA ILE A 417 10.55 -8.95 -27.94
C ILE A 417 11.60 -7.85 -28.10
N SER A 418 11.27 -6.66 -27.64
CA SER A 418 12.17 -5.51 -27.68
C SER A 418 12.17 -4.80 -26.34
N VAL A 419 13.35 -4.31 -25.90
CA VAL A 419 13.54 -3.60 -24.62
C VAL A 419 14.25 -2.27 -24.88
N ARG A 420 13.70 -1.20 -24.32
CA ARG A 420 14.17 0.15 -24.52
C ARG A 420 14.28 0.90 -23.20
N PHE A 421 15.33 1.68 -23.02
CA PHE A 421 15.56 2.61 -21.92
C PHE A 421 15.53 4.04 -22.48
N GLY A 422 14.50 4.81 -22.16
CA GLY A 422 14.24 6.05 -22.88
C GLY A 422 14.10 5.79 -24.39
N ASP A 423 14.92 6.43 -25.20
CA ASP A 423 14.98 6.23 -26.64
C ASP A 423 16.02 5.19 -27.09
N LEU A 424 16.79 4.63 -26.15
CA LEU A 424 17.86 3.69 -26.42
C LEU A 424 17.37 2.25 -26.43
N TYR A 425 17.49 1.55 -27.54
CA TYR A 425 17.20 0.13 -27.61
C TYR A 425 18.35 -0.70 -27.06
N ALA A 426 18.05 -1.49 -26.01
CA ALA A 426 18.99 -2.51 -25.51
C ALA A 426 18.83 -3.84 -26.28
N ALA A 427 17.58 -4.23 -26.53
CA ALA A 427 17.26 -5.38 -27.36
C ALA A 427 16.18 -4.99 -28.39
N ARG A 428 16.23 -5.55 -29.57
CA ARG A 428 15.26 -5.36 -30.65
C ARG A 428 15.07 -6.69 -31.39
N ASP A 429 13.82 -7.04 -31.65
CA ASP A 429 13.46 -8.25 -32.40
C ASP A 429 14.18 -9.51 -31.89
N GLY A 430 14.07 -9.76 -30.57
CA GLY A 430 14.58 -10.96 -29.92
C GLY A 430 16.10 -11.06 -29.72
N ARG A 431 16.84 -10.02 -30.05
CA ARG A 431 18.33 -10.00 -29.97
C ARG A 431 18.85 -8.65 -29.49
N VAL A 432 20.14 -8.59 -29.17
CA VAL A 432 20.83 -7.33 -28.84
C VAL A 432 20.60 -6.32 -29.99
N SER A 433 20.26 -5.08 -29.65
CA SER A 433 20.08 -4.02 -30.65
C SER A 433 21.40 -3.77 -31.40
N PRO A 434 21.35 -3.63 -32.76
CA PRO A 434 22.55 -3.23 -33.52
C PRO A 434 23.13 -1.88 -33.04
N ASP A 435 22.28 -0.99 -32.52
CA ASP A 435 22.65 0.34 -32.02
C ASP A 435 23.00 0.35 -30.53
N TYR A 436 23.15 -0.83 -29.91
CA TYR A 436 23.48 -0.94 -28.49
C TYR A 436 24.81 -0.25 -28.17
N SER A 437 24.81 0.56 -27.13
CA SER A 437 26.00 1.22 -26.64
C SER A 437 26.01 1.22 -25.11
N GLU A 438 26.93 0.49 -24.52
CA GLU A 438 27.10 0.43 -23.07
C GLU A 438 27.28 1.81 -22.44
N ALA A 439 28.11 2.65 -23.06
CA ALA A 439 28.38 4.00 -22.56
C ALA A 439 27.10 4.89 -22.53
N LYS A 440 26.25 4.80 -23.56
CA LYS A 440 24.97 5.53 -23.61
C LYS A 440 23.98 4.97 -22.58
N MET A 441 23.90 3.65 -22.43
CA MET A 441 23.05 2.99 -21.42
C MET A 441 23.45 3.37 -20.02
N SER A 442 24.73 3.27 -19.65
CA SER A 442 25.25 3.68 -18.34
C SER A 442 25.00 5.17 -18.06
N ALA A 443 25.15 6.04 -19.07
CA ALA A 443 24.84 7.45 -18.93
C ALA A 443 23.33 7.69 -18.67
N TYR A 444 22.46 6.95 -19.32
CA TYR A 444 21.01 7.00 -19.10
C TYR A 444 20.64 6.53 -17.69
N MET A 445 21.20 5.42 -17.24
CA MET A 445 20.89 4.80 -15.94
C MET A 445 21.30 5.65 -14.74
N ARG A 446 22.20 6.61 -14.89
CA ARG A 446 22.55 7.58 -13.83
C ARG A 446 21.42 8.58 -13.53
N ARG A 447 20.38 8.68 -14.35
CA ARG A 447 19.21 9.55 -14.11
C ARG A 447 18.44 9.07 -12.88
N LYS A 448 17.79 9.99 -12.18
CA LYS A 448 16.87 9.66 -11.07
C LYS A 448 15.57 9.07 -11.58
N GLU A 449 15.09 9.54 -12.73
CA GLU A 449 13.87 9.07 -13.36
C GLU A 449 14.22 8.25 -14.62
N LEU A 450 13.70 7.03 -14.65
CA LEU A 450 13.95 6.07 -15.72
C LEU A 450 12.64 5.69 -16.41
N GLU A 451 12.63 5.73 -17.72
CA GLU A 451 11.56 5.15 -18.54
C GLU A 451 12.07 3.87 -19.20
N VAL A 452 11.39 2.78 -18.96
CA VAL A 452 11.66 1.47 -19.56
C VAL A 452 10.43 1.02 -20.34
N ALA A 453 10.63 0.58 -21.56
CA ALA A 453 9.55 0.04 -22.37
C ALA A 453 9.92 -1.34 -22.89
N VAL A 454 8.95 -2.26 -22.86
CA VAL A 454 9.08 -3.62 -23.38
C VAL A 454 7.93 -3.88 -24.32
N ASP A 455 8.23 -4.22 -25.58
CA ASP A 455 7.26 -4.76 -26.52
C ASP A 455 7.38 -6.29 -26.53
N VAL A 456 6.29 -7.00 -26.28
CA VAL A 456 6.30 -8.48 -26.24
C VAL A 456 5.82 -9.13 -27.54
N GLY A 457 5.48 -8.35 -28.56
CA GLY A 457 5.30 -8.76 -29.96
C GLY A 457 4.12 -9.67 -30.27
N VAL A 458 3.10 -9.76 -29.41
CA VAL A 458 1.96 -10.71 -29.54
C VAL A 458 0.71 -10.03 -30.08
N GLY A 459 0.34 -8.86 -29.55
CA GLY A 459 -0.95 -8.21 -29.82
C GLY A 459 -0.90 -6.69 -29.68
N ARG A 460 -1.98 -6.11 -29.16
CA ARG A 460 -2.11 -4.65 -28.96
C ARG A 460 -2.33 -4.24 -27.50
N GLY A 461 -2.30 -5.21 -26.57
CA GLY A 461 -2.45 -4.93 -25.15
C GLY A 461 -1.31 -4.06 -24.63
N SER A 462 -1.63 -3.09 -23.78
CA SER A 462 -0.66 -2.20 -23.17
C SER A 462 -1.00 -1.92 -21.72
N ALA A 463 0.03 -1.69 -20.90
CA ALA A 463 -0.10 -1.21 -19.52
C ALA A 463 1.17 -0.47 -19.11
N THR A 464 0.99 0.52 -18.24
CA THR A 464 2.10 1.24 -17.59
C THR A 464 2.03 1.01 -16.09
N MET A 465 3.19 0.77 -15.48
CA MET A 465 3.36 0.70 -14.03
C MET A 465 4.57 1.53 -13.59
N TRP A 466 4.52 1.95 -12.33
CA TRP A 466 5.63 2.68 -11.70
C TRP A 466 6.20 1.88 -10.55
N THR A 467 7.53 1.88 -10.44
CA THR A 467 8.26 1.23 -9.36
C THR A 467 9.51 2.06 -9.00
N CYS A 468 10.25 1.61 -8.04
CA CYS A 468 11.54 2.17 -7.65
C CYS A 468 12.62 1.08 -7.70
N ASP A 469 13.87 1.46 -7.56
CA ASP A 469 14.99 0.56 -7.34
C ASP A 469 14.90 -0.14 -5.96
N LEU A 470 15.79 -1.11 -5.72
CA LEU A 470 15.95 -1.81 -4.45
C LEU A 470 17.40 -1.66 -3.99
N THR A 471 17.61 -0.85 -2.95
CA THR A 471 18.91 -0.52 -2.39
C THR A 471 19.14 -1.17 -1.01
N HIS A 472 20.34 -1.06 -0.47
CA HIS A 472 20.62 -1.42 0.93
C HIS A 472 19.78 -0.62 1.94
N GLY A 473 19.33 0.59 1.56
CA GLY A 473 18.46 1.42 2.39
C GLY A 473 17.15 0.73 2.76
N TYR A 474 16.56 -0.05 1.85
CA TYR A 474 15.36 -0.85 2.13
C TYR A 474 15.60 -1.86 3.26
N VAL A 475 16.71 -2.59 3.21
CA VAL A 475 17.06 -3.57 4.25
C VAL A 475 17.30 -2.89 5.60
N SER A 476 18.04 -1.76 5.60
CA SER A 476 18.33 -1.01 6.83
C SER A 476 17.06 -0.47 7.49
N ILE A 477 16.11 0.06 6.73
CA ILE A 477 14.84 0.60 7.25
C ILE A 477 13.98 -0.51 7.85
N ASN A 478 13.83 -1.64 7.13
CA ASN A 478 12.94 -2.72 7.51
C ASN A 478 13.53 -3.66 8.56
N GLY A 479 14.87 -3.83 8.59
CA GLY A 479 15.56 -4.62 9.61
C GLY A 479 15.37 -4.05 11.03
N ASP A 480 15.22 -2.74 11.14
CA ASP A 480 15.10 -2.02 12.42
C ASP A 480 13.67 -1.52 12.73
N TYR A 481 12.66 -1.96 11.97
CA TYR A 481 11.29 -1.39 12.03
C TYR A 481 10.66 -1.39 13.43
N ARG A 482 10.96 -2.38 14.28
CA ARG A 482 10.42 -2.52 15.64
C ARG A 482 11.35 -2.09 16.76
N SER A 483 12.57 -1.69 16.48
CA SER A 483 13.57 -1.34 17.51
C SER A 483 13.45 0.10 18.01
#